data_6fd85f456de30d9a8807e03686f49820
#
_entry.id   6fd85f456de30d9a8807e03686f49820
#
_cell.length_a   1.000
_cell.length_b   1.000
_cell.length_c   1.000
_cell.angle_alpha   90.00
_cell.angle_beta   90.00
_cell.angle_gamma   90.00
#
_symmetry.space_group_name_H-M   'P 1'
#
loop_
_entity.id
_entity.type
_entity.pdbx_description
1 polymer ?
#
loop_
_entity_poly.entity_id
_entity_poly.type
_entity_poly.pdbx_seq_one_letter_code
_entity_poly.pdbx_strand_id
1 'polypeptide(L)'
;MDNYTLRTPSGTGKMAGPMASNVDRRTLGARIKATWRWADVQLISGIDAQTNEHRQRGAMGVDTYKDLPYTKDADFHNYGVFGELTWYAADRDRLISGARLDRASAKDYRQTIGSGMMTRPNPTADDTRADTLPSGFIRYEHDLADSPTTLYAGFGHTQRFPDYWELFSPKSGPAGSVNAFDSIKPEKTTQLDFGLQYKTETLQAWASGYVGQVRDYILFNYTPTMMGTTSQAENIDARIMGGELGAAYSLTEHWKADATLAYAWGKNSSDGSALPQMPPLDARFGLTYSEDNWSAGALWRVVAAQNRIDQNKGNVVGKDFGKTPGFGVFSLNGAYRINSNWKVSSGVDNLFGKAYAEHLNLAGNAGFGYPANDPQAIKEPGRTLWTKVDMSF
;
A
#
# COMPACT_ATOMS: atom_id res chain seq x y z
N MET A 1 -17.22 0.20 -8.13
CA MET A 1 -16.58 1.33 -8.84
C MET A 1 -16.21 0.85 -10.24
N ASP A 2 -16.77 1.43 -11.26
CA ASP A 2 -16.40 1.11 -12.63
C ASP A 2 -15.14 1.89 -13.00
N ASN A 3 -14.01 1.21 -13.03
CA ASN A 3 -12.77 1.79 -13.54
C ASN A 3 -12.69 1.51 -15.03
N TYR A 4 -12.76 2.55 -15.86
CA TYR A 4 -12.52 2.43 -17.29
C TYR A 4 -11.30 3.25 -17.70
N THR A 5 -10.50 2.68 -18.58
CA THR A 5 -9.34 3.36 -19.15
C THR A 5 -9.64 3.71 -20.61
N LEU A 6 -9.69 5.00 -20.91
CA LEU A 6 -9.70 5.50 -22.27
C LEU A 6 -8.26 5.58 -22.77
N ARG A 7 -7.93 4.78 -23.77
CA ARG A 7 -6.68 4.96 -24.51
C ARG A 7 -6.99 5.72 -25.79
N THR A 8 -6.58 6.99 -25.87
CA THR A 8 -6.50 7.69 -27.15
C THR A 8 -5.32 7.13 -27.95
N PRO A 9 -5.51 6.70 -29.18
CA PRO A 9 -4.39 6.23 -30.00
C PRO A 9 -3.44 7.38 -30.32
N SER A 10 -2.17 7.18 -30.10
CA SER A 10 -1.14 8.01 -30.67
C SER A 10 -0.82 7.45 -32.07
N GLY A 11 -1.32 8.08 -33.14
CA GLY A 11 -0.97 7.73 -34.51
C GLY A 11 -2.01 8.13 -35.55
N THR A 12 -1.55 8.61 -36.67
CA THR A 12 -2.34 9.01 -37.85
C THR A 12 -2.53 7.80 -38.79
N GLY A 13 -3.27 6.80 -38.38
CA GLY A 13 -3.56 5.64 -39.24
C GLY A 13 -5.00 5.16 -39.10
N LYS A 14 -5.54 4.53 -40.15
CA LYS A 14 -6.91 3.99 -40.25
C LYS A 14 -7.27 2.90 -39.19
N MET A 15 -6.34 2.51 -38.28
CA MET A 15 -6.55 1.60 -37.18
C MET A 15 -6.61 2.28 -35.80
N ALA A 16 -6.61 3.58 -35.77
CA ALA A 16 -6.60 4.37 -34.54
C ALA A 16 -8.03 4.72 -34.11
N GLY A 17 -8.77 3.74 -33.61
CA GLY A 17 -10.01 3.97 -32.89
C GLY A 17 -9.76 4.06 -31.36
N PRO A 18 -10.55 4.79 -30.59
CA PRO A 18 -10.43 4.77 -29.14
C PRO A 18 -10.67 3.35 -28.62
N MET A 19 -9.73 2.85 -27.81
CA MET A 19 -9.91 1.59 -27.08
C MET A 19 -10.43 1.90 -25.69
N ALA A 20 -11.56 1.32 -25.34
CA ALA A 20 -12.10 1.36 -24.00
C ALA A 20 -12.02 -0.05 -23.37
N SER A 21 -11.56 -0.12 -22.13
CA SER A 21 -11.65 -1.32 -21.31
C SER A 21 -12.23 -0.95 -19.95
N ASN A 22 -13.05 -1.82 -19.42
CA ASN A 22 -13.62 -1.69 -18.10
C ASN A 22 -13.32 -2.97 -17.31
N VAL A 23 -12.74 -2.80 -16.13
CA VAL A 23 -12.46 -3.89 -15.19
C VAL A 23 -13.41 -3.74 -14.02
N ASP A 24 -14.12 -4.81 -13.69
CA ASP A 24 -15.02 -4.90 -12.55
C ASP A 24 -14.48 -5.97 -11.58
N ARG A 25 -14.43 -5.61 -10.30
CA ARG A 25 -14.07 -6.51 -9.22
C ARG A 25 -15.23 -6.60 -8.23
N ARG A 26 -15.71 -7.80 -8.02
CA ARG A 26 -16.74 -8.11 -7.01
C ARG A 26 -16.12 -8.84 -5.85
N THR A 27 -16.30 -8.29 -4.65
CA THR A 27 -15.80 -8.88 -3.41
C THR A 27 -16.96 -9.17 -2.49
N LEU A 28 -17.02 -10.39 -2.00
CA LEU A 28 -17.91 -10.81 -0.91
C LEU A 28 -17.06 -11.39 0.21
N GLY A 29 -17.34 -11.03 1.45
CA GLY A 29 -16.61 -11.55 2.60
C GLY A 29 -17.48 -11.64 3.84
N ALA A 30 -17.16 -12.59 4.70
CA ALA A 30 -17.79 -12.79 6.01
C ALA A 30 -16.71 -13.14 7.04
N ARG A 31 -16.89 -12.67 8.26
CA ARG A 31 -16.04 -12.99 9.40
C ARG A 31 -16.89 -13.19 10.65
N ILE A 32 -16.57 -14.26 11.37
CA ILE A 32 -17.14 -14.55 12.69
C ILE A 32 -15.98 -14.62 13.67
N LYS A 33 -16.09 -13.89 14.79
CA LYS A 33 -15.11 -13.96 15.87
C LYS A 33 -15.80 -14.05 17.22
N ALA A 34 -15.16 -14.73 18.16
CA ALA A 34 -15.55 -14.78 19.55
C ALA A 34 -14.40 -14.31 20.42
N THR A 35 -14.73 -13.66 21.52
CA THR A 35 -13.77 -13.21 22.54
C THR A 35 -14.15 -13.82 23.86
N TRP A 36 -13.20 -14.54 24.45
CA TRP A 36 -13.29 -15.10 25.80
C TRP A 36 -12.35 -14.33 26.72
N ARG A 37 -12.79 -14.06 27.94
CA ARG A 37 -12.01 -13.37 28.95
C ARG A 37 -12.03 -14.13 30.24
N TRP A 38 -10.86 -14.36 30.81
CA TRP A 38 -10.62 -14.87 32.14
C TRP A 38 -9.83 -13.84 32.94
N ALA A 39 -9.48 -14.11 34.19
CA ALA A 39 -8.78 -13.14 35.04
C ALA A 39 -7.51 -12.57 34.36
N ASP A 40 -6.64 -13.46 33.86
CA ASP A 40 -5.33 -13.06 33.35
C ASP A 40 -5.16 -13.36 31.84
N VAL A 41 -6.22 -13.81 31.16
CA VAL A 41 -6.14 -14.25 29.77
C VAL A 41 -7.32 -13.73 28.96
N GLN A 42 -7.04 -13.20 27.80
CA GLN A 42 -8.04 -12.95 26.76
C GLN A 42 -7.69 -13.77 25.51
N LEU A 43 -8.65 -14.51 25.01
CA LEU A 43 -8.55 -15.24 23.74
C LEU A 43 -9.57 -14.66 22.74
N ILE A 44 -9.09 -14.28 21.57
CA ILE A 44 -9.90 -13.97 20.41
C ILE A 44 -9.70 -15.09 19.41
N SER A 45 -10.75 -15.71 18.91
CA SER A 45 -10.63 -16.67 17.81
C SER A 45 -11.73 -16.47 16.81
N GLY A 46 -11.51 -16.94 15.59
CA GLY A 46 -12.51 -16.79 14.55
C GLY A 46 -12.15 -17.47 13.24
N ILE A 47 -13.11 -17.37 12.34
CA ILE A 47 -13.00 -17.80 10.96
C ILE A 47 -13.41 -16.64 10.04
N ASP A 48 -12.83 -16.60 8.87
CA ASP A 48 -13.27 -15.70 7.80
C ASP A 48 -13.21 -16.38 6.43
N ALA A 49 -14.02 -15.85 5.52
CA ALA A 49 -14.02 -16.23 4.12
C ALA A 49 -14.15 -14.98 3.26
N GLN A 50 -13.44 -14.97 2.15
CA GLN A 50 -13.52 -13.91 1.15
C GLN A 50 -13.46 -14.51 -0.25
N THR A 51 -14.30 -13.99 -1.14
CA THR A 51 -14.26 -14.26 -2.57
C THR A 51 -14.07 -12.97 -3.35
N ASN A 52 -13.26 -13.03 -4.40
CA ASN A 52 -13.06 -11.92 -5.33
C ASN A 52 -13.23 -12.45 -6.75
N GLU A 53 -14.17 -11.90 -7.48
CA GLU A 53 -14.37 -12.17 -8.90
C GLU A 53 -13.81 -11.00 -9.72
N HIS A 54 -12.89 -11.27 -10.62
CA HIS A 54 -12.37 -10.32 -11.58
C HIS A 54 -13.02 -10.54 -12.93
N ARG A 55 -13.56 -9.46 -13.50
CA ARG A 55 -14.23 -9.47 -14.80
C ARG A 55 -13.78 -8.28 -15.61
N GLN A 56 -13.74 -8.44 -16.91
CA GLN A 56 -13.45 -7.35 -17.84
C GLN A 56 -14.40 -7.34 -19.01
N ARG A 57 -14.52 -6.21 -19.63
CA ARG A 57 -15.06 -6.02 -20.98
C ARG A 57 -14.22 -4.99 -21.69
N GLY A 58 -14.09 -5.12 -23.00
CA GLY A 58 -13.33 -4.18 -23.81
C GLY A 58 -13.83 -4.16 -25.24
N ALA A 59 -13.72 -3.01 -25.87
CA ALA A 59 -14.07 -2.84 -27.28
C ALA A 59 -13.16 -1.81 -27.92
N MET A 60 -13.04 -1.89 -29.23
CA MET A 60 -12.58 -0.78 -30.06
C MET A 60 -13.78 0.16 -30.29
N GLY A 61 -13.65 1.40 -29.84
CA GLY A 61 -14.74 2.39 -29.88
C GLY A 61 -15.38 2.58 -28.49
N VAL A 62 -15.49 3.83 -28.04
CA VAL A 62 -15.98 4.17 -26.70
C VAL A 62 -17.48 3.84 -26.54
N ASP A 63 -18.25 3.95 -27.60
CA ASP A 63 -19.71 3.86 -27.53
C ASP A 63 -20.24 2.41 -27.47
N THR A 64 -19.42 1.43 -27.88
CA THR A 64 -19.85 0.03 -27.97
C THR A 64 -19.46 -0.82 -26.78
N TYR A 65 -18.46 -0.44 -25.97
CA TYR A 65 -18.00 -1.29 -24.87
C TYR A 65 -19.02 -1.46 -23.76
N LYS A 66 -19.89 -0.46 -23.53
CA LYS A 66 -20.93 -0.48 -22.49
C LYS A 66 -21.99 -1.54 -22.72
N ASP A 67 -22.21 -1.91 -23.96
CA ASP A 67 -23.20 -2.90 -24.36
C ASP A 67 -22.67 -4.32 -24.33
N LEU A 68 -21.35 -4.47 -24.17
CA LEU A 68 -20.71 -5.78 -24.07
C LEU A 68 -20.89 -6.39 -22.68
N PRO A 69 -21.19 -7.69 -22.58
CA PRO A 69 -21.19 -8.38 -21.30
C PRO A 69 -19.77 -8.41 -20.70
N TYR A 70 -19.71 -8.45 -19.37
CA TYR A 70 -18.46 -8.73 -18.70
C TYR A 70 -18.04 -10.18 -18.90
N THR A 71 -16.80 -10.39 -19.27
CA THR A 71 -16.18 -11.72 -19.29
C THR A 71 -15.42 -11.91 -17.97
N LYS A 72 -15.63 -13.05 -17.35
CA LYS A 72 -14.94 -13.44 -16.12
C LYS A 72 -13.51 -13.85 -16.47
N ASP A 73 -12.53 -13.24 -15.77
CA ASP A 73 -11.11 -13.51 -15.95
C ASP A 73 -10.58 -14.46 -14.89
N ALA A 74 -10.91 -14.19 -13.63
CA ALA A 74 -10.40 -14.97 -12.51
C ALA A 74 -11.31 -14.90 -11.29
N ASP A 75 -11.25 -15.95 -10.48
CA ASP A 75 -11.77 -16.01 -9.11
C ASP A 75 -10.63 -16.19 -8.13
N PHE A 76 -10.78 -15.54 -6.99
CA PHE A 76 -9.94 -15.75 -5.82
C PHE A 76 -10.81 -16.10 -4.63
N HIS A 77 -10.40 -17.12 -3.89
CA HIS A 77 -11.04 -17.51 -2.64
C HIS A 77 -9.99 -17.54 -1.54
N ASN A 78 -10.34 -17.04 -0.37
CA ASN A 78 -9.52 -17.14 0.83
C ASN A 78 -10.41 -17.59 2.00
N TYR A 79 -10.00 -18.63 2.70
CA TYR A 79 -10.64 -19.14 3.90
C TYR A 79 -9.61 -19.16 5.01
N GLY A 80 -9.89 -18.48 6.12
CA GLY A 80 -8.95 -18.33 7.23
C GLY A 80 -9.54 -18.78 8.55
N VAL A 81 -8.71 -19.40 9.38
CA VAL A 81 -8.95 -19.62 10.79
C VAL A 81 -7.83 -18.95 11.58
N PHE A 82 -8.19 -18.28 12.67
CA PHE A 82 -7.22 -17.51 13.47
C PHE A 82 -7.53 -17.54 14.96
N GLY A 83 -6.49 -17.34 15.75
CA GLY A 83 -6.57 -17.12 17.18
C GLY A 83 -5.50 -16.16 17.65
N GLU A 84 -5.85 -15.32 18.63
CA GLU A 84 -4.95 -14.40 19.33
C GLU A 84 -5.16 -14.52 20.82
N LEU A 85 -4.08 -14.77 21.54
CA LEU A 85 -4.05 -14.88 22.99
C LEU A 85 -3.29 -13.68 23.58
N THR A 86 -3.92 -12.96 24.49
CA THR A 86 -3.27 -12.00 25.37
C THR A 86 -3.22 -12.58 26.77
N TRP A 87 -2.02 -12.75 27.31
CA TRP A 87 -1.78 -13.18 28.67
C TRP A 87 -1.19 -12.02 29.48
N TYR A 88 -1.89 -11.62 30.54
CA TYR A 88 -1.44 -10.64 31.52
C TYR A 88 -0.62 -11.40 32.58
N ALA A 89 0.67 -11.60 32.28
CA ALA A 89 1.56 -12.44 33.08
C ALA A 89 1.85 -11.84 34.47
N ALA A 90 1.80 -10.50 34.56
CA ALA A 90 1.89 -9.72 35.80
C ALA A 90 1.22 -8.35 35.56
N ASP A 91 1.12 -7.52 36.59
CA ASP A 91 0.51 -6.18 36.50
C ASP A 91 1.10 -5.29 35.40
N ARG A 92 2.36 -5.55 35.02
CA ARG A 92 3.12 -4.74 34.05
C ARG A 92 3.55 -5.52 32.80
N ASP A 93 3.26 -6.81 32.74
CA ASP A 93 3.78 -7.70 31.73
C ASP A 93 2.65 -8.33 30.92
N ARG A 94 2.71 -8.16 29.62
CA ARG A 94 1.74 -8.74 28.68
C ARG A 94 2.48 -9.56 27.62
N LEU A 95 2.01 -10.77 27.39
CA LEU A 95 2.43 -11.59 26.26
C LEU A 95 1.25 -11.76 25.30
N ILE A 96 1.43 -11.31 24.08
CA ILE A 96 0.43 -11.39 23.03
C ILE A 96 0.96 -12.34 21.96
N SER A 97 0.20 -13.35 21.60
CA SER A 97 0.58 -14.31 20.55
C SER A 97 -0.61 -14.61 19.65
N GLY A 98 -0.36 -14.81 18.39
CA GLY A 98 -1.39 -15.11 17.43
C GLY A 98 -0.93 -16.12 16.39
N ALA A 99 -1.88 -16.92 15.90
CA ALA A 99 -1.68 -17.85 14.80
C ALA A 99 -2.85 -17.76 13.83
N ARG A 100 -2.55 -17.91 12.55
CA ARG A 100 -3.54 -17.92 11.47
C ARG A 100 -3.14 -18.94 10.40
N LEU A 101 -4.12 -19.65 9.88
CA LEU A 101 -3.96 -20.52 8.73
C LEU A 101 -4.96 -20.11 7.66
N ASP A 102 -4.47 -19.75 6.48
CA ASP A 102 -5.27 -19.43 5.32
C ASP A 102 -5.17 -20.51 4.25
N ARG A 103 -6.28 -20.80 3.61
CA ARG A 103 -6.33 -21.53 2.34
C ARG A 103 -6.75 -20.55 1.27
N ALA A 104 -5.78 -20.12 0.46
CA ALA A 104 -5.99 -19.21 -0.65
C ALA A 104 -5.95 -19.96 -1.98
N SER A 105 -6.82 -19.59 -2.93
CA SER A 105 -6.84 -20.17 -4.27
C SER A 105 -7.22 -19.13 -5.32
N ALA A 106 -6.76 -19.38 -6.55
CA ALA A 106 -7.13 -18.62 -7.73
C ALA A 106 -7.46 -19.58 -8.87
N LYS A 107 -8.46 -19.23 -9.70
CA LYS A 107 -8.79 -19.94 -10.93
C LYS A 107 -8.70 -18.98 -12.11
N ASP A 108 -8.05 -19.42 -13.19
CA ASP A 108 -7.94 -18.68 -14.46
C ASP A 108 -9.07 -19.11 -15.42
N TYR A 109 -9.96 -18.18 -15.76
CA TYR A 109 -11.07 -18.45 -16.71
C TYR A 109 -10.77 -17.93 -18.12
N ARG A 110 -9.63 -17.28 -18.33
CA ARG A 110 -9.28 -16.72 -19.63
C ARG A 110 -8.92 -17.84 -20.62
N GLN A 111 -9.72 -18.02 -21.64
CA GLN A 111 -9.49 -19.04 -22.66
C GLN A 111 -8.40 -18.64 -23.65
N THR A 112 -8.20 -17.35 -23.84
CA THR A 112 -7.19 -16.80 -24.74
C THR A 112 -6.41 -15.67 -24.06
N ILE A 113 -5.20 -15.45 -24.53
CA ILE A 113 -4.30 -14.37 -24.10
C ILE A 113 -3.74 -13.66 -25.32
N GLY A 114 -3.24 -12.42 -25.10
CA GLY A 114 -2.83 -11.54 -26.18
C GLY A 114 -4.00 -10.71 -26.71
N SER A 115 -3.79 -9.98 -27.77
CA SER A 115 -4.80 -9.13 -28.41
C SER A 115 -4.66 -9.10 -29.91
N GLY A 116 -5.79 -8.94 -30.63
CA GLY A 116 -5.80 -8.86 -32.09
C GLY A 116 -5.19 -10.11 -32.76
N MET A 117 -4.28 -9.90 -33.71
CA MET A 117 -3.61 -10.99 -34.45
C MET A 117 -2.62 -11.82 -33.58
N MET A 118 -2.31 -11.37 -32.37
CA MET A 118 -1.44 -12.10 -31.43
C MET A 118 -2.26 -12.90 -30.40
N THR A 119 -3.54 -13.04 -30.58
CA THR A 119 -4.40 -13.88 -29.73
C THR A 119 -4.00 -15.35 -29.90
N ARG A 120 -3.81 -16.03 -28.78
CA ARG A 120 -3.44 -17.45 -28.73
C ARG A 120 -4.16 -18.14 -27.57
N PRO A 121 -4.32 -19.48 -27.58
CA PRO A 121 -4.84 -20.21 -26.45
C PRO A 121 -4.07 -19.93 -25.17
N ASN A 122 -4.77 -19.84 -24.07
CA ASN A 122 -4.17 -19.65 -22.75
C ASN A 122 -3.77 -21.03 -22.18
N PRO A 123 -2.50 -21.30 -21.90
CA PRO A 123 -2.08 -22.60 -21.39
C PRO A 123 -2.55 -22.86 -19.95
N THR A 124 -2.98 -21.84 -19.21
CA THR A 124 -3.53 -21.95 -17.84
C THR A 124 -5.03 -21.79 -17.80
N ALA A 125 -5.70 -21.91 -18.98
CA ALA A 125 -7.15 -21.85 -19.04
C ALA A 125 -7.81 -22.93 -18.17
N ASP A 126 -8.75 -22.51 -17.32
CA ASP A 126 -9.48 -23.36 -16.34
C ASP A 126 -8.61 -23.98 -15.23
N ASP A 127 -7.32 -23.71 -15.18
CA ASP A 127 -6.45 -24.17 -14.11
C ASP A 127 -6.80 -23.49 -12.78
N THR A 128 -6.64 -24.25 -11.71
CA THR A 128 -6.82 -23.78 -10.33
C THR A 128 -5.53 -23.98 -9.55
N ARG A 129 -5.08 -22.92 -8.92
CA ARG A 129 -3.95 -22.93 -7.99
C ARG A 129 -4.43 -22.66 -6.57
N ALA A 130 -3.84 -23.35 -5.58
CA ALA A 130 -4.17 -23.12 -4.18
C ALA A 130 -2.95 -23.35 -3.28
N ASP A 131 -2.75 -22.45 -2.33
CA ASP A 131 -1.68 -22.50 -1.34
C ASP A 131 -2.27 -22.44 0.08
N THR A 132 -1.57 -23.07 1.03
CA THR A 132 -1.87 -22.98 2.46
C THR A 132 -0.82 -22.10 3.11
N LEU A 133 -1.25 -21.05 3.81
CA LEU A 133 -0.42 -19.94 4.25
C LEU A 133 -0.48 -19.83 5.77
N PRO A 134 0.43 -20.48 6.51
CA PRO A 134 0.56 -20.30 7.94
C PRO A 134 1.18 -18.93 8.25
N SER A 135 0.64 -18.26 9.27
CA SER A 135 1.14 -17.01 9.82
C SER A 135 1.04 -17.02 11.33
N GLY A 136 1.92 -16.29 12.01
CA GLY A 136 1.86 -16.19 13.45
C GLY A 136 2.83 -15.15 14.01
N PHE A 137 2.59 -14.74 15.23
CA PHE A 137 3.44 -13.79 15.93
C PHE A 137 3.44 -14.03 17.44
N ILE A 138 4.45 -13.48 18.08
CA ILE A 138 4.56 -13.34 19.52
C ILE A 138 5.09 -11.94 19.82
N ARG A 139 4.50 -11.27 20.81
CA ARG A 139 4.90 -9.93 21.25
C ARG A 139 4.87 -9.87 22.76
N TYR A 140 5.94 -9.38 23.35
CA TYR A 140 6.04 -9.08 24.76
C TYR A 140 5.98 -7.57 24.98
N GLU A 141 5.21 -7.13 25.97
CA GLU A 141 5.10 -5.73 26.41
C GLU A 141 5.37 -5.62 27.89
N HIS A 142 6.10 -4.58 28.27
CA HIS A 142 6.45 -4.27 29.66
C HIS A 142 6.25 -2.80 29.99
N ASP A 143 5.45 -2.53 31.02
CA ASP A 143 5.25 -1.18 31.55
C ASP A 143 6.32 -0.89 32.61
N LEU A 144 7.15 0.14 32.42
CA LEU A 144 8.20 0.49 33.38
C LEU A 144 7.60 1.00 34.71
N ALA A 145 8.25 0.61 35.83
CA ALA A 145 7.75 0.88 37.16
C ALA A 145 7.60 2.37 37.49
N ASP A 146 8.61 3.14 37.14
CA ASP A 146 8.75 4.54 37.58
C ASP A 146 8.63 5.52 36.40
N SER A 147 8.03 5.07 35.30
CA SER A 147 7.88 5.86 34.07
C SER A 147 6.62 5.47 33.33
N PRO A 148 5.86 6.42 32.77
CA PRO A 148 4.69 6.14 31.92
C PRO A 148 5.13 5.62 30.55
N THR A 149 6.02 4.63 30.54
CA THR A 149 6.63 4.05 29.34
C THR A 149 6.28 2.58 29.24
N THR A 150 5.75 2.20 28.08
CA THR A 150 5.61 0.81 27.66
C THR A 150 6.70 0.47 26.65
N LEU A 151 7.47 -0.59 26.91
CA LEU A 151 8.42 -1.18 25.96
C LEU A 151 7.79 -2.40 25.32
N TYR A 152 8.14 -2.67 24.07
CA TYR A 152 7.70 -3.90 23.42
C TYR A 152 8.76 -4.47 22.48
N ALA A 153 8.73 -5.79 22.33
CA ALA A 153 9.43 -6.53 21.29
C ALA A 153 8.53 -7.65 20.76
N GLY A 154 8.54 -7.86 19.47
CA GLY A 154 7.73 -8.86 18.80
C GLY A 154 8.48 -9.55 17.67
N PHE A 155 8.12 -10.80 17.43
CA PHE A 155 8.59 -11.60 16.31
C PHE A 155 7.39 -12.13 15.54
N GLY A 156 7.36 -11.95 14.22
CA GLY A 156 6.26 -12.36 13.38
C GLY A 156 6.71 -13.04 12.10
N HIS A 157 5.85 -13.96 11.63
CA HIS A 157 5.94 -14.57 10.32
C HIS A 157 4.57 -14.50 9.65
N THR A 158 4.54 -13.99 8.43
CA THR A 158 3.30 -13.91 7.64
C THR A 158 3.55 -14.34 6.20
N GLN A 159 2.52 -14.87 5.56
CA GLN A 159 2.56 -15.25 4.16
C GLN A 159 1.40 -14.59 3.41
N ARG A 160 1.65 -14.21 2.15
CA ARG A 160 0.69 -13.56 1.26
C ARG A 160 0.57 -14.32 -0.05
N PHE A 161 -0.65 -14.69 -0.42
CA PHE A 161 -0.94 -15.23 -1.75
C PHE A 161 -0.76 -14.13 -2.80
N PRO A 162 -0.20 -14.44 -3.99
CA PRO A 162 -0.07 -13.47 -5.07
C PRO A 162 -1.42 -12.93 -5.51
N ASP A 163 -1.46 -11.66 -5.90
CA ASP A 163 -2.68 -11.03 -6.38
C ASP A 163 -2.95 -11.30 -7.88
N TYR A 164 -4.06 -10.74 -8.41
CA TYR A 164 -4.46 -10.89 -9.80
C TYR A 164 -3.36 -10.47 -10.77
N TRP A 165 -2.76 -9.29 -10.56
CA TRP A 165 -1.76 -8.77 -11.48
C TRP A 165 -0.43 -9.53 -11.39
N GLU A 166 -0.09 -10.02 -10.20
CA GLU A 166 1.11 -10.81 -9.98
C GLU A 166 1.01 -12.20 -10.63
N LEU A 167 -0.16 -12.84 -10.58
CA LEU A 167 -0.40 -14.13 -11.21
C LEU A 167 -0.50 -14.04 -12.75
N PHE A 168 -1.19 -13.02 -13.24
CA PHE A 168 -1.55 -12.93 -14.65
C PHE A 168 -0.66 -12.01 -15.49
N SER A 169 0.32 -11.35 -14.88
CA SER A 169 1.37 -10.66 -15.62
C SER A 169 2.27 -11.64 -16.35
N PRO A 170 2.89 -11.24 -17.47
CA PRO A 170 3.94 -12.03 -18.08
C PRO A 170 5.03 -12.35 -17.06
N LYS A 171 5.58 -13.54 -17.12
CA LYS A 171 6.65 -13.94 -16.22
C LYS A 171 8.01 -13.78 -16.89
N SER A 172 9.02 -13.48 -16.10
CA SER A 172 10.42 -13.65 -16.45
C SER A 172 10.72 -15.15 -16.57
N GLY A 173 11.05 -15.63 -17.75
CA GLY A 173 11.31 -17.06 -17.96
C GLY A 173 11.55 -17.43 -19.42
N PRO A 174 11.73 -18.73 -19.73
CA PRO A 174 12.01 -19.20 -21.08
C PRO A 174 10.99 -18.67 -22.10
N ALA A 175 11.42 -18.54 -23.33
CA ALA A 175 10.53 -18.18 -24.43
C ALA A 175 9.28 -19.08 -24.43
N GLY A 176 8.09 -18.45 -24.47
CA GLY A 176 6.80 -19.16 -24.37
C GLY A 176 6.11 -19.06 -23.01
N SER A 177 6.76 -18.54 -21.97
CA SER A 177 6.09 -18.24 -20.71
C SER A 177 5.07 -17.13 -20.91
N VAL A 178 3.82 -17.39 -20.52
CA VAL A 178 2.68 -16.54 -20.86
C VAL A 178 2.25 -15.67 -19.69
N ASN A 179 2.30 -16.23 -18.49
CA ASN A 179 1.94 -15.58 -17.25
C ASN A 179 2.70 -16.24 -16.09
N ALA A 180 2.57 -15.69 -14.92
CA ALA A 180 3.25 -16.16 -13.72
C ALA A 180 2.40 -17.12 -12.86
N PHE A 181 1.21 -17.53 -13.35
CA PHE A 181 0.21 -18.27 -12.59
C PHE A 181 0.77 -19.49 -11.87
N ASP A 182 1.55 -20.34 -12.58
CA ASP A 182 2.11 -21.57 -12.01
C ASP A 182 3.42 -21.39 -11.26
N SER A 183 4.09 -20.25 -11.42
CA SER A 183 5.49 -20.11 -11.01
C SER A 183 5.75 -19.12 -9.90
N ILE A 184 4.93 -18.08 -9.76
CA ILE A 184 5.09 -17.10 -8.69
C ILE A 184 4.67 -17.72 -7.37
N LYS A 185 5.58 -17.70 -6.40
CA LYS A 185 5.34 -18.24 -5.06
C LYS A 185 4.74 -17.17 -4.14
N PRO A 186 3.99 -17.57 -3.11
CA PRO A 186 3.57 -16.67 -2.03
C PRO A 186 4.77 -16.01 -1.35
N GLU A 187 4.66 -14.72 -1.08
CA GLU A 187 5.64 -13.99 -0.28
C GLU A 187 5.59 -14.43 1.18
N LYS A 188 6.76 -14.48 1.82
CA LYS A 188 6.92 -14.89 3.23
C LYS A 188 7.79 -13.87 3.94
N THR A 189 7.18 -13.10 4.82
CA THR A 189 7.88 -12.11 5.64
C THR A 189 8.13 -12.65 7.03
N THR A 190 9.37 -12.58 7.49
CA THR A 190 9.76 -12.86 8.88
C THR A 190 10.41 -11.61 9.43
N GLN A 191 9.91 -11.09 10.55
CA GLN A 191 10.26 -9.77 11.04
C GLN A 191 10.37 -9.75 12.56
N LEU A 192 11.32 -9.00 13.08
CA LEU A 192 11.44 -8.58 14.45
C LEU A 192 11.05 -7.11 14.55
N ASP A 193 10.12 -6.80 15.45
CA ASP A 193 9.61 -5.47 15.75
C ASP A 193 9.97 -5.10 17.18
N PHE A 194 10.30 -3.85 17.43
CA PHE A 194 10.56 -3.32 18.76
C PHE A 194 10.19 -1.85 18.85
N GLY A 195 9.88 -1.40 20.04
CA GLY A 195 9.59 0.01 20.24
C GLY A 195 9.24 0.35 21.66
N LEU A 196 8.92 1.63 21.80
CA LEU A 196 8.50 2.23 23.07
C LEU A 196 7.37 3.23 22.84
N GLN A 197 6.54 3.37 23.86
CA GLN A 197 5.53 4.40 23.97
C GLN A 197 5.68 5.11 25.32
N TYR A 198 5.74 6.42 25.30
CA TYR A 198 5.77 7.28 26.48
C TYR A 198 4.56 8.19 26.47
N LYS A 199 3.78 8.23 27.57
CA LYS A 199 2.55 9.01 27.59
C LYS A 199 2.32 9.65 28.96
N THR A 200 2.41 10.99 28.97
CA THR A 200 1.96 11.82 30.08
C THR A 200 0.79 12.72 29.62
N GLU A 201 0.32 13.58 30.50
CA GLU A 201 -0.70 14.60 30.14
C GLU A 201 -0.17 15.60 29.11
N THR A 202 1.11 15.96 29.20
CA THR A 202 1.73 17.00 28.35
C THR A 202 2.54 16.45 27.19
N LEU A 203 3.10 15.25 27.31
CA LEU A 203 3.96 14.64 26.29
C LEU A 203 3.49 13.23 25.91
N GLN A 204 3.28 13.02 24.62
CA GLN A 204 3.10 11.72 24.03
C GLN A 204 4.24 11.50 23.04
N ALA A 205 5.02 10.42 23.19
CA ALA A 205 6.11 10.10 22.29
C ALA A 205 6.15 8.60 22.02
N TRP A 206 6.59 8.22 20.84
CA TRP A 206 6.80 6.82 20.48
C TRP A 206 8.01 6.68 19.57
N ALA A 207 8.63 5.53 19.64
CA ALA A 207 9.61 5.09 18.66
C ALA A 207 9.36 3.62 18.36
N SER A 208 9.41 3.25 17.09
CA SER A 208 9.31 1.88 16.64
C SER A 208 10.36 1.58 15.58
N GLY A 209 10.82 0.33 15.54
CA GLY A 209 11.75 -0.14 14.53
C GLY A 209 11.46 -1.59 14.18
N TYR A 210 11.85 -1.97 12.98
CA TYR A 210 11.75 -3.33 12.51
C TYR A 210 12.95 -3.73 11.66
N VAL A 211 13.25 -5.02 11.69
CA VAL A 211 14.19 -5.67 10.78
C VAL A 211 13.58 -6.98 10.31
N GLY A 212 13.66 -7.27 9.03
CA GLY A 212 13.01 -8.44 8.47
C GLY A 212 13.66 -8.98 7.22
N GLN A 213 13.26 -10.19 6.88
CA GLN A 213 13.56 -10.86 5.63
C GLN A 213 12.24 -11.21 4.93
N VAL A 214 12.17 -10.94 3.65
CA VAL A 214 11.09 -11.38 2.79
C VAL A 214 11.65 -12.42 1.83
N ARG A 215 11.20 -13.66 1.96
CA ARG A 215 11.48 -14.71 0.98
C ARG A 215 10.40 -14.72 -0.08
N ASP A 216 10.80 -15.01 -1.29
CA ASP A 216 9.91 -15.05 -2.45
C ASP A 216 9.18 -13.71 -2.67
N TYR A 217 9.79 -12.55 -2.35
CA TYR A 217 9.25 -11.22 -2.66
C TYR A 217 8.92 -11.11 -4.14
N ILE A 218 7.73 -10.60 -4.49
CA ILE A 218 7.29 -10.51 -5.89
C ILE A 218 7.75 -9.19 -6.48
N LEU A 219 8.81 -9.25 -7.28
CA LEU A 219 9.40 -8.13 -7.99
C LEU A 219 8.89 -8.09 -9.45
N PHE A 220 8.63 -6.89 -9.94
CA PHE A 220 8.33 -6.65 -11.36
C PHE A 220 9.53 -6.03 -12.07
N ASN A 221 9.94 -6.66 -13.16
CA ASN A 221 10.89 -6.11 -14.13
C ASN A 221 10.12 -5.47 -15.28
N TYR A 222 10.35 -4.20 -15.54
CA TYR A 222 9.72 -3.44 -16.62
C TYR A 222 10.71 -3.24 -17.77
N THR A 223 10.47 -3.90 -18.89
CA THR A 223 11.32 -3.82 -20.06
C THR A 223 10.69 -2.95 -21.13
N PRO A 224 11.32 -1.84 -21.55
CA PRO A 224 10.88 -1.07 -22.71
C PRO A 224 10.92 -1.94 -23.97
N THR A 225 9.89 -1.85 -24.80
CA THR A 225 9.80 -2.52 -26.10
C THR A 225 9.40 -1.51 -27.17
N MET A 226 9.53 -1.86 -28.45
CA MET A 226 9.10 -1.00 -29.56
C MET A 226 7.59 -0.69 -29.52
N MET A 227 6.78 -1.52 -28.84
CA MET A 227 5.32 -1.38 -28.73
C MET A 227 4.86 -0.88 -27.35
N GLY A 228 5.79 -0.44 -26.49
CA GLY A 228 5.50 0.01 -25.12
C GLY A 228 6.39 -0.66 -24.07
N THR A 229 5.90 -0.75 -22.84
CA THR A 229 6.62 -1.42 -21.75
C THR A 229 5.93 -2.73 -21.40
N THR A 230 6.67 -3.81 -21.32
CA THR A 230 6.20 -5.08 -20.75
C THR A 230 6.66 -5.20 -19.30
N SER A 231 5.86 -5.83 -18.45
CA SER A 231 6.22 -6.17 -17.09
C SER A 231 6.30 -7.67 -16.91
N GLN A 232 7.26 -8.14 -16.13
CA GLN A 232 7.45 -9.55 -15.82
C GLN A 232 7.61 -9.71 -14.31
N ALA A 233 6.83 -10.61 -13.72
CA ALA A 233 6.92 -10.91 -12.30
C ALA A 233 7.94 -12.02 -12.02
N GLU A 234 8.71 -11.88 -10.95
CA GLU A 234 9.65 -12.87 -10.46
C GLU A 234 9.71 -12.88 -8.93
N ASN A 235 10.09 -13.99 -8.33
CA ASN A 235 10.38 -14.03 -6.90
C ASN A 235 11.88 -13.80 -6.64
N ILE A 236 12.16 -12.94 -5.68
CA ILE A 236 13.49 -12.67 -5.15
C ILE A 236 13.48 -12.78 -3.62
N ASP A 237 14.64 -12.84 -3.01
CA ASP A 237 14.75 -12.65 -1.57
C ASP A 237 15.11 -11.19 -1.26
N ALA A 238 14.49 -10.61 -0.23
CA ALA A 238 14.74 -9.24 0.18
C ALA A 238 15.01 -9.13 1.68
N ARG A 239 15.79 -8.12 2.06
CA ARG A 239 15.92 -7.65 3.45
C ARG A 239 15.29 -6.28 3.56
N ILE A 240 14.54 -6.09 4.63
CA ILE A 240 13.85 -4.86 4.94
C ILE A 240 14.19 -4.41 6.36
N MET A 241 14.28 -3.12 6.58
CA MET A 241 14.33 -2.50 7.89
C MET A 241 13.78 -1.09 7.83
N GLY A 242 13.33 -0.60 8.95
CA GLY A 242 12.81 0.75 9.05
C GLY A 242 12.46 1.12 10.47
N GLY A 243 11.96 2.33 10.62
CA GLY A 243 11.49 2.81 11.91
C GLY A 243 10.77 4.12 11.77
N GLU A 244 10.01 4.39 12.81
CA GLU A 244 9.25 5.61 12.96
C GLU A 244 9.45 6.17 14.36
N LEU A 245 9.50 7.47 14.48
CA LEU A 245 9.41 8.16 15.75
C LEU A 245 8.48 9.34 15.63
N GLY A 246 7.82 9.63 16.73
CA GLY A 246 6.95 10.78 16.82
C GLY A 246 6.82 11.28 18.25
N ALA A 247 6.54 12.57 18.37
CA ALA A 247 6.23 13.21 19.63
C ALA A 247 5.17 14.27 19.42
N ALA A 248 4.32 14.45 20.41
CA ALA A 248 3.37 15.55 20.52
C ALA A 248 3.47 16.13 21.93
N TYR A 249 3.77 17.40 22.00
CA TYR A 249 4.02 18.10 23.25
C TYR A 249 3.12 19.34 23.40
N SER A 250 2.39 19.41 24.51
CA SER A 250 1.61 20.58 24.90
C SER A 250 2.57 21.60 25.54
N LEU A 251 3.00 22.59 24.75
CA LEU A 251 3.91 23.66 25.18
C LEU A 251 3.26 24.55 26.22
N THR A 252 1.97 24.83 26.04
CA THR A 252 1.08 25.55 26.97
C THR A 252 -0.33 24.96 26.85
N GLU A 253 -1.30 25.53 27.58
CA GLU A 253 -2.71 25.16 27.44
C GLU A 253 -3.27 25.37 26.02
N HIS A 254 -2.70 26.31 25.28
CA HIS A 254 -3.12 26.68 23.92
C HIS A 254 -2.20 26.15 22.80
N TRP A 255 -0.91 26.00 23.07
CA TRP A 255 0.07 25.62 22.06
C TRP A 255 0.44 24.15 22.15
N LYS A 256 0.33 23.45 21.03
CA LYS A 256 0.78 22.06 20.85
C LYS A 256 1.74 21.99 19.67
N ALA A 257 2.91 21.40 19.89
CA ALA A 257 3.85 21.04 18.84
C ALA A 257 3.86 19.52 18.64
N ASP A 258 3.96 19.06 17.40
CA ASP A 258 4.13 17.67 17.08
C ASP A 258 5.18 17.47 15.98
N ALA A 259 5.84 16.33 16.02
CA ALA A 259 6.80 15.93 15.01
C ALA A 259 6.73 14.42 14.76
N THR A 260 6.92 14.03 13.50
CA THR A 260 7.07 12.62 13.11
C THR A 260 8.22 12.46 12.14
N LEU A 261 8.89 11.32 12.20
CA LEU A 261 9.95 10.92 11.27
C LEU A 261 9.74 9.45 10.90
N ALA A 262 9.76 9.13 9.62
CA ALA A 262 9.62 7.77 9.12
C ALA A 262 10.73 7.46 8.10
N TYR A 263 11.32 6.27 8.20
CA TYR A 263 12.33 5.78 7.28
C TYR A 263 12.13 4.30 6.98
N ALA A 264 12.24 3.94 5.71
CA ALA A 264 12.24 2.57 5.26
C ALA A 264 13.45 2.28 4.36
N TRP A 265 13.99 1.09 4.49
CA TRP A 265 15.13 0.63 3.70
C TRP A 265 14.88 -0.82 3.26
N GLY A 266 15.22 -1.11 2.00
CA GLY A 266 15.15 -2.44 1.44
C GLY A 266 16.35 -2.76 0.56
N LYS A 267 16.68 -4.05 0.48
CA LYS A 267 17.73 -4.59 -0.38
C LYS A 267 17.26 -5.92 -0.99
N ASN A 268 17.39 -6.05 -2.28
CA ASN A 268 17.32 -7.34 -2.96
C ASN A 268 18.53 -8.18 -2.56
N SER A 269 18.31 -9.29 -1.86
CA SER A 269 19.38 -10.17 -1.38
C SER A 269 19.89 -11.10 -2.46
N SER A 270 19.13 -11.27 -3.56
CA SER A 270 19.47 -12.18 -4.65
C SER A 270 20.59 -11.61 -5.55
N ASP A 271 20.62 -10.27 -5.74
CA ASP A 271 21.62 -9.60 -6.59
C ASP A 271 22.38 -8.46 -5.89
N GLY A 272 21.96 -8.10 -4.68
CA GLY A 272 22.60 -7.04 -3.89
C GLY A 272 22.15 -5.62 -4.22
N SER A 273 21.22 -5.42 -5.14
CA SER A 273 20.68 -4.12 -5.53
C SER A 273 19.77 -3.50 -4.44
N ALA A 274 19.41 -2.23 -4.60
CA ALA A 274 18.38 -1.62 -3.77
C ALA A 274 17.02 -2.27 -4.08
N LEU A 275 16.17 -2.45 -3.07
CA LEU A 275 14.77 -2.80 -3.31
C LEU A 275 14.08 -1.58 -3.90
N PRO A 276 13.41 -1.70 -5.05
CA PRO A 276 12.73 -0.56 -5.66
C PRO A 276 11.46 -0.17 -4.90
N GLN A 277 10.93 1.00 -5.21
CA GLN A 277 9.70 1.54 -4.62
C GLN A 277 9.76 1.67 -3.09
N MET A 278 10.95 1.98 -2.56
CA MET A 278 11.13 2.29 -1.14
C MET A 278 10.91 3.80 -0.91
N PRO A 279 10.04 4.19 0.05
CA PRO A 279 9.83 5.59 0.36
C PRO A 279 11.11 6.23 0.92
N PRO A 280 11.41 7.50 0.60
CA PRO A 280 12.48 8.26 1.23
C PRO A 280 12.17 8.60 2.69
N LEU A 281 13.16 9.12 3.42
CA LEU A 281 12.96 9.67 4.75
C LEU A 281 11.95 10.84 4.67
N ASP A 282 10.90 10.76 5.48
CA ASP A 282 9.80 11.75 5.58
C ASP A 282 9.76 12.29 7.01
N ALA A 283 9.88 13.58 7.17
CA ALA A 283 9.74 14.29 8.43
C ALA A 283 8.59 15.30 8.35
N ARG A 284 7.80 15.39 9.42
CA ARG A 284 6.68 16.33 9.54
C ARG A 284 6.77 17.05 10.87
N PHE A 285 6.53 18.36 10.85
CA PHE A 285 6.55 19.23 12.01
C PHE A 285 5.25 20.02 12.03
N GLY A 286 4.46 19.84 13.07
CA GLY A 286 3.20 20.51 13.30
C GLY A 286 3.30 21.51 14.46
N LEU A 287 2.61 22.62 14.32
CA LEU A 287 2.39 23.58 15.41
C LEU A 287 0.93 24.02 15.36
N THR A 288 0.22 23.85 16.46
CA THR A 288 -1.19 24.21 16.57
C THR A 288 -1.42 25.12 17.75
N TYR A 289 -2.14 26.18 17.52
CA TYR A 289 -2.73 27.04 18.56
C TYR A 289 -4.23 26.77 18.64
N SER A 290 -4.77 26.63 19.84
CA SER A 290 -6.20 26.33 20.06
C SER A 290 -6.76 27.17 21.19
N GLU A 291 -7.93 27.73 20.95
CA GLU A 291 -8.83 28.37 21.93
C GLU A 291 -10.15 27.58 21.95
N ASP A 292 -11.08 28.00 22.83
CA ASP A 292 -12.36 27.32 23.01
C ASP A 292 -13.11 27.09 21.69
N ASN A 293 -13.17 28.11 20.84
CA ASN A 293 -13.97 28.11 19.63
C ASN A 293 -13.18 28.07 18.32
N TRP A 294 -11.87 28.27 18.35
CA TRP A 294 -11.08 28.29 17.14
C TRP A 294 -9.70 27.66 17.31
N SER A 295 -9.11 27.24 16.22
CA SER A 295 -7.72 26.81 16.16
C SER A 295 -7.06 27.24 14.87
N ALA A 296 -5.74 27.42 14.94
CA ALA A 296 -4.89 27.65 13.77
C ALA A 296 -3.69 26.71 13.83
N GLY A 297 -3.30 26.18 12.70
CA GLY A 297 -2.21 25.21 12.62
C GLY A 297 -1.31 25.46 11.43
N ALA A 298 -0.05 25.10 11.58
CA ALA A 298 0.94 25.05 10.55
C ALA A 298 1.55 23.65 10.46
N LEU A 299 1.79 23.16 9.26
CA LEU A 299 2.46 21.88 8.98
C LEU A 299 3.60 22.12 8.00
N TRP A 300 4.79 21.67 8.38
CA TRP A 300 5.94 21.62 7.50
C TRP A 300 6.35 20.17 7.28
N ARG A 301 6.25 19.70 6.05
CA ARG A 301 6.70 18.36 5.63
C ARG A 301 8.00 18.49 4.85
N VAL A 302 9.00 17.71 5.22
CA VAL A 302 10.32 17.63 4.57
C VAL A 302 10.61 16.20 4.19
N VAL A 303 10.84 15.96 2.92
CA VAL A 303 11.13 14.65 2.37
C VAL A 303 12.51 14.66 1.75
N ALA A 304 13.34 13.70 2.12
CA ALA A 304 14.68 13.58 1.59
C ALA A 304 14.70 13.10 0.13
N ALA A 305 15.80 13.29 -0.56
CA ALA A 305 16.00 12.70 -1.88
C ALA A 305 16.06 11.16 -1.78
N GLN A 306 15.42 10.46 -2.71
CA GLN A 306 15.59 9.04 -2.87
C GLN A 306 16.64 8.75 -3.93
N ASN A 307 17.79 8.27 -3.47
CA ASN A 307 18.93 7.94 -4.32
C ASN A 307 19.16 6.43 -4.45
N ARG A 308 18.51 5.63 -3.59
CA ARG A 308 18.58 4.17 -3.62
C ARG A 308 17.41 3.64 -4.46
N ILE A 309 17.72 3.33 -5.69
CA ILE A 309 16.75 2.90 -6.70
C ILE A 309 17.25 1.65 -7.41
N ASP A 310 16.33 0.90 -7.99
CA ASP A 310 16.60 -0.11 -9.01
C ASP A 310 15.74 0.21 -10.25
N GLN A 311 16.35 0.93 -11.19
CA GLN A 311 15.64 1.52 -12.32
C GLN A 311 14.92 0.47 -13.17
N ASN A 312 13.68 0.76 -13.53
CA ASN A 312 12.77 -0.13 -14.24
C ASN A 312 12.39 -1.42 -13.49
N LYS A 313 12.64 -1.49 -12.19
CA LYS A 313 12.06 -2.50 -11.31
C LYS A 313 11.08 -1.88 -10.34
N GLY A 314 10.17 -2.69 -9.84
CA GLY A 314 9.13 -2.21 -8.94
C GLY A 314 8.21 -3.30 -8.45
N ASN A 315 6.96 -2.92 -8.25
CA ASN A 315 5.88 -3.82 -7.83
C ASN A 315 4.70 -3.69 -8.80
N VAL A 316 3.58 -4.31 -8.47
CA VAL A 316 2.35 -4.25 -9.28
C VAL A 316 1.82 -2.82 -9.47
N VAL A 317 2.11 -1.89 -8.57
CA VAL A 317 1.61 -0.52 -8.60
C VAL A 317 2.49 0.39 -9.46
N GLY A 318 3.81 0.29 -9.32
CA GLY A 318 4.72 1.19 -9.99
C GLY A 318 6.16 0.71 -10.04
N LYS A 319 7.02 1.53 -10.63
CA LYS A 319 8.45 1.26 -10.79
C LYS A 319 9.31 2.47 -10.49
N ASP A 320 10.58 2.24 -10.20
CA ASP A 320 11.58 3.30 -10.13
C ASP A 320 11.86 3.85 -11.53
N PHE A 321 11.60 5.14 -11.74
CA PHE A 321 11.94 5.85 -12.98
C PHE A 321 13.37 6.40 -12.93
N GLY A 322 13.88 6.66 -11.73
CA GLY A 322 15.15 7.28 -11.46
C GLY A 322 15.20 7.82 -10.05
N LYS A 323 16.30 8.49 -9.72
CA LYS A 323 16.44 9.20 -8.44
C LYS A 323 15.43 10.34 -8.36
N THR A 324 14.87 10.55 -7.17
CA THR A 324 13.89 11.61 -6.92
C THR A 324 14.48 12.66 -5.99
N PRO A 325 14.42 13.96 -6.33
CA PRO A 325 14.90 15.02 -5.46
C PRO A 325 14.04 15.15 -4.21
N GLY A 326 14.65 15.55 -3.10
CA GLY A 326 13.93 15.93 -1.90
C GLY A 326 13.11 17.21 -2.07
N PHE A 327 12.15 17.41 -1.19
CA PHE A 327 11.30 18.59 -1.19
C PHE A 327 10.86 18.98 0.22
N GLY A 328 10.42 20.24 0.37
CA GLY A 328 9.75 20.76 1.54
C GLY A 328 8.44 21.42 1.14
N VAL A 329 7.37 21.13 1.87
CA VAL A 329 6.03 21.66 1.65
C VAL A 329 5.47 22.21 2.96
N PHE A 330 4.95 23.43 2.90
CA PHE A 330 4.38 24.11 4.04
C PHE A 330 2.90 24.36 3.83
N SER A 331 2.08 24.06 4.84
CA SER A 331 0.62 24.20 4.82
C SER A 331 0.13 24.94 6.05
N LEU A 332 -0.97 25.68 5.90
CA LEU A 332 -1.66 26.36 6.99
C LEU A 332 -3.11 25.90 7.02
N ASN A 333 -3.68 25.78 8.21
CA ASN A 333 -5.08 25.49 8.40
C ASN A 333 -5.66 26.24 9.60
N GLY A 334 -6.97 26.32 9.64
CA GLY A 334 -7.70 26.88 10.78
C GLY A 334 -9.08 26.25 10.86
N ALA A 335 -9.66 26.29 12.05
CA ALA A 335 -11.00 25.82 12.28
C ALA A 335 -11.74 26.77 13.23
N TYR A 336 -13.05 26.91 13.03
CA TYR A 336 -13.94 27.67 13.89
C TYR A 336 -15.18 26.85 14.21
N ARG A 337 -15.48 26.71 15.51
CA ARG A 337 -16.68 26.06 16.01
C ARG A 337 -17.74 27.13 16.21
N ILE A 338 -18.74 27.13 15.32
CA ILE A 338 -19.85 28.10 15.35
C ILE A 338 -20.75 27.83 16.56
N ASN A 339 -21.04 26.55 16.84
CA ASN A 339 -21.78 26.06 18.00
C ASN A 339 -21.49 24.57 18.21
N SER A 340 -22.22 23.89 19.09
CA SER A 340 -22.07 22.46 19.38
C SER A 340 -22.22 21.54 18.13
N ASN A 341 -22.97 22.00 17.15
CA ASN A 341 -23.37 21.21 15.98
C ASN A 341 -22.55 21.54 14.72
N TRP A 342 -21.97 22.73 14.61
CA TRP A 342 -21.32 23.21 13.40
C TRP A 342 -19.87 23.61 13.62
N LYS A 343 -18.99 23.06 12.80
CA LYS A 343 -17.58 23.43 12.72
C LYS A 343 -17.19 23.66 11.28
N VAL A 344 -16.53 24.75 11.00
CA VAL A 344 -15.93 25.07 9.69
C VAL A 344 -14.43 25.00 9.82
N SER A 345 -13.77 24.32 8.88
CA SER A 345 -12.32 24.27 8.79
C SER A 345 -11.89 24.69 7.38
N SER A 346 -10.82 25.44 7.26
CA SER A 346 -10.25 25.86 5.98
C SER A 346 -8.73 25.79 6.02
N GLY A 347 -8.10 25.62 4.87
CA GLY A 347 -6.65 25.58 4.82
C GLY A 347 -6.10 25.85 3.42
N VAL A 348 -4.80 25.97 3.40
CA VAL A 348 -3.97 26.10 2.21
C VAL A 348 -2.89 25.05 2.27
N ASP A 349 -2.95 24.06 1.42
CA ASP A 349 -1.88 23.10 1.25
C ASP A 349 -0.88 23.61 0.22
N ASN A 350 0.42 23.25 0.44
CA ASN A 350 1.51 23.71 -0.41
C ASN A 350 1.49 25.24 -0.63
N LEU A 351 1.52 25.98 0.46
CA LEU A 351 1.38 27.45 0.49
C LEU A 351 2.26 28.17 -0.52
N PHE A 352 3.50 27.69 -0.72
CA PHE A 352 4.48 28.29 -1.60
C PHE A 352 4.42 27.77 -3.05
N GLY A 353 3.49 26.89 -3.37
CA GLY A 353 3.29 26.36 -4.73
C GLY A 353 4.49 25.54 -5.23
N LYS A 354 5.16 24.80 -4.33
CA LYS A 354 6.30 23.95 -4.70
C LYS A 354 5.87 22.89 -5.71
N ALA A 355 6.53 22.83 -6.86
CA ALA A 355 6.38 21.75 -7.81
C ALA A 355 7.24 20.54 -7.36
N TYR A 356 6.62 19.41 -7.06
CA TYR A 356 7.29 18.19 -6.62
C TYR A 356 6.49 16.95 -7.04
N ALA A 357 7.13 15.79 -6.98
CA ALA A 357 6.48 14.49 -7.11
C ALA A 357 6.98 13.58 -5.98
N GLU A 358 6.12 12.74 -5.48
CA GLU A 358 6.51 11.66 -4.56
C GLU A 358 7.33 10.61 -5.32
N HIS A 359 8.25 9.94 -4.63
CA HIS A 359 9.04 8.87 -5.24
C HIS A 359 8.17 7.72 -5.76
N LEU A 360 7.07 7.45 -5.08
CA LEU A 360 6.16 6.34 -5.39
C LEU A 360 5.05 6.71 -6.40
N ASN A 361 5.05 7.94 -6.92
CA ASN A 361 4.04 8.34 -7.89
C ASN A 361 4.21 7.61 -9.21
N LEU A 362 3.08 7.33 -9.86
CA LEU A 362 3.04 6.72 -11.18
C LEU A 362 3.61 7.66 -12.25
N ALA A 363 4.04 7.08 -13.38
CA ALA A 363 4.40 7.87 -14.53
C ALA A 363 3.23 8.64 -15.12
N GLY A 364 3.45 9.89 -15.44
CA GLY A 364 2.57 10.65 -16.31
C GLY A 364 2.57 10.09 -17.73
N ASN A 365 1.51 10.37 -18.48
CA ASN A 365 1.39 9.97 -19.88
C ASN A 365 1.24 11.19 -20.79
N ALA A 366 1.41 10.98 -22.10
CA ALA A 366 1.36 12.05 -23.09
C ALA A 366 0.01 12.80 -23.12
N GLY A 367 -1.10 12.14 -22.76
CA GLY A 367 -2.43 12.77 -22.67
C GLY A 367 -2.53 13.82 -21.56
N PHE A 368 -1.63 13.80 -20.59
CA PHE A 368 -1.49 14.80 -19.52
C PHE A 368 -0.25 15.70 -19.70
N GLY A 369 0.33 15.73 -20.90
CA GLY A 369 1.47 16.60 -21.22
C GLY A 369 2.83 16.09 -20.74
N TYR A 370 2.96 14.82 -20.33
CA TYR A 370 4.23 14.22 -19.97
C TYR A 370 4.93 13.62 -21.21
N PRO A 371 6.28 13.72 -21.31
CA PRO A 371 7.01 13.17 -22.44
C PRO A 371 6.82 11.65 -22.59
N ALA A 372 6.51 11.18 -23.80
CA ALA A 372 6.30 9.74 -24.05
C ALA A 372 7.58 8.91 -23.89
N ASN A 373 8.74 9.50 -24.18
CA ASN A 373 10.04 8.83 -24.20
C ASN A 373 10.88 9.09 -22.92
N ASP A 374 10.39 9.91 -22.02
CA ASP A 374 11.05 10.24 -20.74
C ASP A 374 10.02 10.15 -19.61
N PRO A 375 9.79 8.95 -19.05
CA PRO A 375 8.77 8.75 -18.03
C PRO A 375 9.12 9.54 -16.76
N GLN A 376 8.27 10.48 -16.42
CA GLN A 376 8.37 11.30 -15.21
C GLN A 376 7.20 10.98 -14.28
N ALA A 377 7.45 11.01 -12.97
CA ALA A 377 6.41 10.86 -11.98
C ALA A 377 5.39 12.00 -12.06
N ILE A 378 4.11 11.67 -11.87
CA ILE A 378 3.04 12.67 -11.81
C ILE A 378 3.34 13.62 -10.64
N LYS A 379 3.29 14.91 -10.91
CA LYS A 379 3.49 15.92 -9.87
C LYS A 379 2.28 16.00 -8.95
N GLU A 380 2.56 16.28 -7.69
CA GLU A 380 1.55 16.60 -6.69
C GLU A 380 0.87 17.95 -7.00
N PRO A 381 -0.36 18.16 -6.50
CA PRO A 381 -1.05 19.42 -6.64
C PRO A 381 -0.20 20.61 -6.16
N GLY A 382 -0.28 21.71 -6.85
CA GLY A 382 0.29 22.97 -6.43
C GLY A 382 -0.44 23.52 -5.19
N ARG A 383 -0.45 24.86 -5.04
CA ARG A 383 -1.21 25.49 -3.95
C ARG A 383 -2.68 25.14 -4.06
N THR A 384 -3.22 24.52 -3.01
CA THR A 384 -4.61 24.07 -2.95
C THR A 384 -5.33 24.72 -1.78
N LEU A 385 -6.42 25.41 -2.07
CA LEU A 385 -7.33 25.96 -1.06
C LEU A 385 -8.43 24.93 -0.82
N TRP A 386 -8.78 24.70 0.44
CA TRP A 386 -9.87 23.81 0.79
C TRP A 386 -10.72 24.35 1.94
N THR A 387 -11.98 23.95 1.98
CA THR A 387 -12.90 24.23 3.08
C THR A 387 -13.70 22.96 3.36
N LYS A 388 -13.91 22.68 4.65
CA LYS A 388 -14.70 21.56 5.17
C LYS A 388 -15.71 22.09 6.19
N VAL A 389 -16.92 21.57 6.13
CA VAL A 389 -17.98 21.82 7.11
C VAL A 389 -18.33 20.50 7.78
N ASP A 390 -18.20 20.42 9.09
CA ASP A 390 -18.64 19.30 9.91
C ASP A 390 -19.95 19.67 10.61
N MET A 391 -20.94 18.79 10.53
CA MET A 391 -22.23 18.95 11.18
C MET A 391 -22.57 17.69 11.98
N SER A 392 -22.92 17.88 13.24
CA SER A 392 -23.38 16.82 14.16
C SER A 392 -24.85 17.05 14.49
N PHE A 393 -25.64 15.99 14.47
CA PHE A 393 -27.07 16.00 14.75
C PHE A 393 -27.38 15.39 16.13
#